data_dc67d64934c2e0d7fd442d5bae0b3370
#
_entry.id   dc67d64934c2e0d7fd442d5bae0b3370
#
_cell.length_a   1.000
_cell.length_b   1.000
_cell.length_c   1.000
_cell.angle_alpha   90.00
_cell.angle_beta   90.00
_cell.angle_gamma   90.00
#
_symmetry.space_group_name_H-M   'P 1'
#
loop_
_entity.id
_entity.type
_entity.pdbx_description
1 polymer ?
#
loop_
_entity_poly.entity_id
_entity_poly.type
_entity_poly.pdbx_seq_one_letter_code
_entity_poly.pdbx_strand_id
1 'polypeptide(L)'
;TAVLRSRDALFAEQGGLYPQDQYDLSASFQTAVADVLVEKTKRALTEYLSAAPPQPCLAMAGGVAANRQICAAVQQVSAAMQVRFVAPPLALCTDNAAMIAYAAAELYRLGQSDDMHLSARPRWPLDPRQPSLIGAGKKGPKA
;
A
#
# COMPACT_ATOMS: atom_id res chain seq x y z
N THR A 1 13.49 11.38 -4.58
CA THR A 1 14.20 12.45 -5.32
C THR A 1 13.77 13.84 -4.85
N ALA A 2 12.47 14.18 -4.70
CA ALA A 2 12.01 15.50 -4.23
C ALA A 2 12.54 15.84 -2.82
N VAL A 3 12.36 14.95 -1.85
CA VAL A 3 12.87 15.12 -0.48
C VAL A 3 14.38 15.35 -0.47
N LEU A 4 15.14 14.61 -1.31
CA LEU A 4 16.58 14.80 -1.43
C LEU A 4 16.92 16.21 -1.90
N ARG A 5 16.23 16.72 -2.93
CA ARG A 5 16.46 18.08 -3.44
C ARG A 5 16.10 19.15 -2.40
N SER A 6 15.00 18.98 -1.68
CA SER A 6 14.62 19.92 -0.61
C SER A 6 15.64 19.91 0.52
N ARG A 7 16.14 18.74 0.91
CA ARG A 7 17.23 18.61 1.89
C ARG A 7 18.49 19.34 1.42
N ASP A 8 18.90 19.10 0.18
CA ASP A 8 20.14 19.68 -0.37
C ASP A 8 20.03 21.20 -0.51
N ALA A 9 18.84 21.73 -0.82
CA ALA A 9 18.57 23.16 -0.84
C ALA A 9 18.72 23.79 0.56
N LEU A 10 18.16 23.18 1.60
CA LEU A 10 18.30 23.62 2.99
C LEU A 10 19.77 23.57 3.43
N PHE A 11 20.52 22.52 3.06
CA PHE A 11 21.95 22.45 3.33
C PHE A 11 22.74 23.61 2.69
N ALA A 12 22.40 23.94 1.45
CA ALA A 12 23.06 25.03 0.74
C ALA A 12 22.74 26.41 1.33
N GLU A 13 21.51 26.60 1.85
CA GLU A 13 21.03 27.87 2.37
C GLU A 13 21.53 28.14 3.79
N GLN A 14 21.51 27.14 4.67
CA GLN A 14 21.73 27.32 6.11
C GLN A 14 22.89 26.48 6.68
N GLY A 15 23.62 25.75 5.83
CA GLY A 15 24.81 24.98 6.22
C GLY A 15 24.54 23.66 6.94
N GLY A 16 23.26 23.24 7.09
CA GLY A 16 22.88 21.99 7.75
C GLY A 16 21.37 21.79 7.83
N LEU A 17 20.94 20.70 8.50
CA LEU A 17 19.54 20.47 8.84
C LEU A 17 19.34 20.62 10.33
N TYR A 18 18.41 21.48 10.70
CA TYR A 18 17.93 21.56 12.08
C TYR A 18 16.85 20.51 12.34
N PRO A 19 16.61 20.14 13.61
CA PRO A 19 15.56 19.17 13.95
C PRO A 19 14.18 19.54 13.39
N GLN A 20 13.85 20.83 13.35
CA GLN A 20 12.57 21.30 12.78
C GLN A 20 12.47 21.02 11.29
N ASP A 21 13.55 21.23 10.52
CA ASP A 21 13.55 20.92 9.07
C ASP A 21 13.28 19.44 8.81
N GLN A 22 13.80 18.53 9.67
CA GLN A 22 13.54 17.09 9.55
C GLN A 22 12.07 16.76 9.80
N TYR A 23 11.45 17.41 10.80
CA TYR A 23 10.03 17.24 11.07
C TYR A 23 9.17 17.77 9.93
N ASP A 24 9.49 18.96 9.42
CA ASP A 24 8.74 19.61 8.34
C ASP A 24 8.86 18.83 7.02
N LEU A 25 10.05 18.35 6.66
CA LEU A 25 10.26 17.50 5.51
C LEU A 25 9.50 16.17 5.63
N SER A 26 9.50 15.57 6.83
CA SER A 26 8.78 14.32 7.09
C SER A 26 7.26 14.51 7.01
N ALA A 27 6.73 15.57 7.59
CA ALA A 27 5.31 15.92 7.55
C ALA A 27 4.86 16.24 6.12
N SER A 28 5.64 17.02 5.38
CA SER A 28 5.38 17.36 3.98
C SER A 28 5.38 16.11 3.10
N PHE A 29 6.36 15.22 3.28
CA PHE A 29 6.41 13.96 2.54
C PHE A 29 5.21 13.07 2.83
N GLN A 30 4.84 12.92 4.11
CA GLN A 30 3.69 12.11 4.50
C GLN A 30 2.38 12.66 3.92
N THR A 31 2.21 13.99 3.93
CA THR A 31 1.05 14.66 3.33
C THR A 31 1.00 14.41 1.83
N ALA A 32 2.10 14.60 1.12
CA ALA A 32 2.16 14.36 -0.32
C ALA A 32 1.82 12.90 -0.70
N VAL A 33 2.27 11.93 0.11
CA VAL A 33 1.91 10.51 -0.08
C VAL A 33 0.42 10.30 0.15
N ALA A 34 -0.14 10.88 1.22
CA ALA A 34 -1.57 10.77 1.52
C ALA A 34 -2.43 11.36 0.39
N ASP A 35 -2.06 12.53 -0.14
CA ASP A 35 -2.78 13.20 -1.23
C ASP A 35 -2.79 12.36 -2.50
N VAL A 36 -1.65 11.78 -2.88
CA VAL A 36 -1.56 10.87 -4.03
C VAL A 36 -2.45 9.65 -3.84
N LEU A 37 -2.43 9.03 -2.66
CA LEU A 37 -3.25 7.85 -2.37
C LEU A 37 -4.74 8.19 -2.38
N VAL A 38 -5.14 9.33 -1.79
CA VAL A 38 -6.51 9.83 -1.80
C VAL A 38 -7.00 10.03 -3.23
N GLU A 39 -6.23 10.72 -4.07
CA GLU A 39 -6.60 10.98 -5.45
C GLU A 39 -6.72 9.69 -6.28
N LYS A 40 -5.78 8.76 -6.13
CA LYS A 40 -5.83 7.47 -6.81
C LYS A 40 -7.01 6.63 -6.33
N THR A 41 -7.29 6.63 -5.03
CA THR A 41 -8.43 5.93 -4.46
C THR A 41 -9.76 6.49 -4.97
N LYS A 42 -9.90 7.83 -5.03
CA LYS A 42 -11.10 8.46 -5.61
C LYS A 42 -11.36 7.99 -7.04
N ARG A 43 -10.34 8.01 -7.89
CA ARG A 43 -10.47 7.55 -9.29
C ARG A 43 -10.86 6.08 -9.38
N ALA A 44 -10.18 5.23 -8.62
CA ALA A 44 -10.48 3.80 -8.58
C ALA A 44 -11.90 3.51 -8.08
N LEU A 45 -12.35 4.21 -7.03
CA LEU A 45 -13.71 4.08 -6.51
C LEU A 45 -14.76 4.60 -7.50
N THR A 46 -14.48 5.67 -8.23
CA THR A 46 -15.39 6.18 -9.27
C THR A 46 -15.61 5.11 -10.35
N GLU A 47 -14.54 4.49 -10.83
CA GLU A 47 -14.60 3.41 -11.80
C GLU A 47 -15.32 2.17 -11.23
N TYR A 48 -14.95 1.76 -10.02
CA TYR A 48 -15.57 0.62 -9.33
C TYR A 48 -17.09 0.79 -9.15
N LEU A 49 -17.52 1.99 -8.74
CA LEU A 49 -18.94 2.30 -8.53
C LEU A 49 -19.73 2.37 -9.83
N SER A 50 -19.09 2.65 -10.97
CA SER A 50 -19.76 2.63 -12.28
C SER A 50 -20.29 1.24 -12.65
N ALA A 51 -19.71 0.18 -12.08
CA ALA A 51 -20.20 -1.19 -12.22
C ALA A 51 -21.36 -1.55 -11.28
N ALA A 52 -21.87 -0.56 -10.52
CA ALA A 52 -23.00 -0.71 -9.59
C ALA A 52 -22.90 -1.94 -8.65
N PRO A 53 -21.80 -2.14 -7.92
CA PRO A 53 -21.65 -3.27 -7.02
C PRO A 53 -22.72 -3.20 -5.90
N PRO A 54 -23.34 -4.34 -5.52
CA PRO A 54 -24.47 -4.33 -4.57
C PRO A 54 -24.04 -3.92 -3.15
N GLN A 55 -22.80 -4.14 -2.77
CA GLN A 55 -22.24 -3.80 -1.46
C GLN A 55 -20.80 -3.25 -1.63
N PRO A 56 -20.67 -1.99 -2.04
CA PRO A 56 -19.37 -1.42 -2.30
C PRO A 56 -18.50 -1.40 -1.04
N CYS A 57 -17.29 -1.94 -1.15
CA CYS A 57 -16.34 -2.04 -0.04
C CYS A 57 -14.92 -1.76 -0.53
N LEU A 58 -14.21 -0.93 0.23
CA LEU A 58 -12.77 -0.70 0.07
C LEU A 58 -12.04 -1.36 1.25
N ALA A 59 -11.16 -2.29 0.95
CA ALA A 59 -10.26 -2.89 1.93
C ALA A 59 -8.86 -2.27 1.79
N MET A 60 -8.29 -1.84 2.90
CA MET A 60 -6.91 -1.35 2.98
C MET A 60 -6.11 -2.23 3.93
N ALA A 61 -4.99 -2.79 3.46
CA ALA A 61 -4.16 -3.71 4.24
C ALA A 61 -2.66 -3.45 3.99
N GLY A 62 -1.81 -4.17 4.71
CA GLY A 62 -0.36 -4.06 4.60
C GLY A 62 0.23 -2.89 5.41
N GLY A 63 1.55 -2.70 5.30
CA GLY A 63 2.29 -1.72 6.12
C GLY A 63 1.81 -0.27 5.96
N VAL A 64 1.26 0.11 4.80
CA VAL A 64 0.72 1.46 4.59
C VAL A 64 -0.55 1.70 5.42
N ALA A 65 -1.36 0.66 5.66
CA ALA A 65 -2.55 0.73 6.53
C ALA A 65 -2.18 0.99 8.01
N ALA A 66 -0.95 0.71 8.40
CA ALA A 66 -0.43 1.06 9.73
C ALA A 66 -0.22 2.57 9.93
N ASN A 67 -0.11 3.35 8.85
CA ASN A 67 0.00 4.81 8.94
C ASN A 67 -1.38 5.40 9.20
N ARG A 68 -1.59 5.91 10.42
CA ARG A 68 -2.87 6.43 10.87
C ARG A 68 -3.40 7.59 10.02
N GLN A 69 -2.52 8.50 9.60
CA GLN A 69 -2.91 9.66 8.79
C GLN A 69 -3.40 9.23 7.40
N ILE A 70 -2.67 8.35 6.75
CA ILE A 70 -3.05 7.80 5.44
C ILE A 70 -4.36 7.00 5.55
N CYS A 71 -4.45 6.13 6.56
CA CYS A 71 -5.65 5.32 6.79
C CYS A 71 -6.89 6.22 7.01
N ALA A 72 -6.77 7.26 7.85
CA ALA A 72 -7.87 8.20 8.09
C ALA A 72 -8.27 8.97 6.83
N ALA A 73 -7.30 9.42 6.03
CA ALA A 73 -7.57 10.15 4.79
C ALA A 73 -8.30 9.26 3.76
N VAL A 74 -7.89 8.01 3.59
CA VAL A 74 -8.56 7.05 2.69
C VAL A 74 -9.95 6.67 3.20
N GLN A 75 -10.10 6.51 4.52
CA GLN A 75 -11.41 6.25 5.14
C GLN A 75 -12.38 7.40 4.90
N GLN A 76 -11.93 8.66 5.00
CA GLN A 76 -12.76 9.83 4.70
C GLN A 76 -13.25 9.84 3.25
N VAL A 77 -12.39 9.47 2.30
CA VAL A 77 -12.76 9.33 0.89
C VAL A 77 -13.84 8.26 0.70
N SER A 78 -13.66 7.10 1.33
CA SER A 78 -14.64 6.00 1.27
C SER A 78 -15.99 6.44 1.83
N ALA A 79 -16.01 7.12 2.97
CA ALA A 79 -17.21 7.64 3.59
C ALA A 79 -17.91 8.67 2.69
N ALA A 80 -17.19 9.62 2.10
CA ALA A 80 -17.72 10.62 1.18
C ALA A 80 -18.36 10.01 -0.08
N MET A 81 -17.88 8.84 -0.51
CA MET A 81 -18.39 8.10 -1.66
C MET A 81 -19.40 6.99 -1.28
N GLN A 82 -19.79 6.91 -0.01
CA GLN A 82 -20.71 5.91 0.53
C GLN A 82 -20.23 4.46 0.34
N VAL A 83 -18.92 4.26 0.36
CA VAL A 83 -18.26 2.95 0.26
C VAL A 83 -17.85 2.48 1.65
N ARG A 84 -18.18 1.24 1.99
CA ARG A 84 -17.75 0.64 3.26
C ARG A 84 -16.21 0.54 3.28
N PHE A 85 -15.59 1.05 4.34
CA PHE A 85 -14.14 0.93 4.56
C PHE A 85 -13.83 -0.19 5.56
N VAL A 86 -12.83 -1.00 5.25
CA VAL A 86 -12.35 -2.08 6.10
C VAL A 86 -10.83 -2.03 6.15
N ALA A 87 -10.28 -2.03 7.35
CA ALA A 87 -8.84 -2.19 7.58
C ALA A 87 -8.61 -3.18 8.74
N PRO A 88 -7.56 -4.01 8.71
CA PRO A 88 -7.25 -4.90 9.81
C PRO A 88 -6.77 -4.11 11.02
N PRO A 89 -6.83 -4.69 12.23
CA PRO A 89 -6.16 -4.14 13.41
C PRO A 89 -4.67 -3.86 13.12
N LEU A 90 -4.13 -2.81 13.74
CA LEU A 90 -2.74 -2.36 13.51
C LEU A 90 -1.71 -3.49 13.62
N ALA A 91 -1.89 -4.39 14.59
CA ALA A 91 -1.00 -5.53 14.81
C ALA A 91 -0.98 -6.54 13.64
N LEU A 92 -1.99 -6.51 12.77
CA LEU A 92 -2.10 -7.39 11.60
C LEU A 92 -1.82 -6.66 10.27
N CYS A 93 -1.44 -5.39 10.31
CA CYS A 93 -1.12 -4.61 9.11
C CYS A 93 0.27 -4.94 8.52
N THR A 94 1.16 -5.53 9.32
CA THR A 94 2.49 -5.97 8.88
C THR A 94 2.51 -7.48 8.73
N ASP A 95 3.62 -8.02 8.21
CA ASP A 95 3.82 -9.46 8.08
C ASP A 95 3.60 -10.16 9.41
N ASN A 96 2.73 -11.16 9.41
CA ASN A 96 2.41 -11.93 10.60
C ASN A 96 2.01 -13.37 10.22
N ALA A 97 2.26 -14.31 11.14
CA ALA A 97 1.98 -15.72 10.91
C ALA A 97 0.47 -16.02 10.80
N ALA A 98 -0.39 -15.21 11.44
CA ALA A 98 -1.84 -15.44 11.42
C ALA A 98 -2.43 -15.31 10.01
N MET A 99 -1.97 -14.33 9.21
CA MET A 99 -2.46 -14.18 7.83
C MET A 99 -2.05 -15.35 6.93
N ILE A 100 -0.85 -15.89 7.14
CA ILE A 100 -0.36 -17.05 6.38
C ILE A 100 -1.11 -18.31 6.80
N ALA A 101 -1.31 -18.51 8.11
CA ALA A 101 -2.07 -19.65 8.64
C ALA A 101 -3.54 -19.61 8.16
N TYR A 102 -4.15 -18.42 8.11
CA TYR A 102 -5.51 -18.26 7.59
C TYR A 102 -5.58 -18.64 6.10
N ALA A 103 -4.68 -18.10 5.27
CA ALA A 103 -4.63 -18.42 3.85
C ALA A 103 -4.40 -19.92 3.62
N ALA A 104 -3.49 -20.54 4.38
CA ALA A 104 -3.25 -21.98 4.32
C ALA A 104 -4.48 -22.80 4.72
N ALA A 105 -5.22 -22.37 5.76
CA ALA A 105 -6.45 -23.05 6.16
C ALA A 105 -7.54 -22.99 5.08
N GLU A 106 -7.68 -21.83 4.38
CA GLU A 106 -8.63 -21.71 3.27
C GLU A 106 -8.22 -22.59 2.07
N LEU A 107 -6.95 -22.62 1.71
CA LEU A 107 -6.44 -23.49 0.64
C LEU A 107 -6.65 -24.97 1.00
N TYR A 108 -6.38 -25.36 2.24
CA TYR A 108 -6.60 -26.72 2.72
C TYR A 108 -8.07 -27.15 2.65
N ARG A 109 -9.02 -26.26 3.00
CA ARG A 109 -10.46 -26.53 2.84
C ARG A 109 -10.87 -26.75 1.38
N LEU A 110 -10.14 -26.14 0.43
CA LEU A 110 -10.34 -26.33 -1.00
C LEU A 110 -9.61 -27.58 -1.55
N GLY A 111 -8.99 -28.38 -0.68
CA GLY A 111 -8.22 -29.58 -1.07
C GLY A 111 -6.88 -29.24 -1.72
N GLN A 112 -6.39 -28.01 -1.54
CA GLN A 112 -5.10 -27.59 -2.08
C GLN A 112 -4.03 -27.69 -1.00
N SER A 113 -2.96 -28.40 -1.29
CA SER A 113 -1.76 -28.48 -0.46
C SER A 113 -0.53 -28.66 -1.34
N ASP A 114 0.54 -28.07 -0.96
CA ASP A 114 1.84 -28.25 -1.60
C ASP A 114 2.67 -29.29 -0.83
N ASP A 115 3.66 -29.84 -1.49
CA ASP A 115 4.61 -30.74 -0.85
C ASP A 115 5.75 -29.98 -0.17
N MET A 116 6.66 -30.73 0.49
CA MET A 116 7.80 -30.14 1.20
C MET A 116 8.89 -29.56 0.27
N HIS A 117 8.72 -29.67 -1.05
CA HIS A 117 9.62 -29.11 -2.06
C HIS A 117 9.16 -27.76 -2.59
N LEU A 118 8.07 -27.19 -2.04
CA LEU A 118 7.59 -25.86 -2.42
C LEU A 118 8.70 -24.83 -2.31
N SER A 119 9.02 -24.21 -3.44
CA SER A 119 10.00 -23.13 -3.50
C SER A 119 9.38 -21.78 -3.15
N ALA A 120 10.07 -21.00 -2.34
CA ALA A 120 9.66 -19.63 -2.07
C ALA A 120 9.66 -18.80 -3.37
N ARG A 121 8.60 -18.04 -3.59
CA ARG A 121 8.42 -17.17 -4.76
C ARG A 121 8.47 -15.70 -4.34
N PRO A 122 9.63 -15.05 -4.35
CA PRO A 122 9.78 -13.67 -3.90
C PRO A 122 9.08 -12.65 -4.82
N ARG A 123 8.69 -13.07 -6.01
CA ARG A 123 7.91 -12.30 -6.99
C ARG A 123 6.78 -13.17 -7.51
N TRP A 124 5.59 -12.92 -7.01
CA TRP A 124 4.40 -13.64 -7.44
C TRP A 124 3.56 -12.69 -8.30
N PRO A 125 3.40 -12.93 -9.62
CA PRO A 125 2.57 -12.09 -10.46
C PRO A 125 1.10 -12.24 -10.06
N LEU A 126 0.37 -11.12 -9.98
CA LEU A 126 -1.06 -11.12 -9.69
C LEU A 126 -1.86 -11.80 -10.80
N ASP A 127 -1.42 -11.68 -12.05
CA ASP A 127 -1.98 -12.42 -13.19
C ASP A 127 -0.88 -13.29 -13.82
N PRO A 128 -0.93 -14.61 -13.62
CA PRO A 128 0.08 -15.52 -14.17
C PRO A 128 0.08 -15.60 -15.71
N ARG A 129 -0.96 -15.09 -16.37
CA ARG A 129 -1.06 -15.05 -17.82
C ARG A 129 -0.37 -13.83 -18.44
N GLN A 130 -0.12 -12.80 -17.62
CA GLN A 130 0.63 -11.64 -18.08
C GLN A 130 2.13 -11.96 -18.11
N PRO A 131 2.84 -11.61 -19.18
CA PRO A 131 4.29 -11.73 -19.19
C PRO A 131 4.86 -10.91 -18.03
N SER A 132 5.77 -11.50 -17.28
CA SER A 132 6.49 -10.75 -16.24
C SER A 132 7.09 -9.50 -16.89
N LEU A 133 6.83 -8.32 -16.31
CA LEU A 133 7.48 -7.07 -16.74
C LEU A 133 8.99 -7.24 -16.53
N ILE A 134 9.66 -7.73 -17.53
CA ILE A 134 11.11 -7.83 -17.57
C ILE A 134 11.62 -6.42 -17.87
N GLY A 135 11.85 -5.66 -16.84
CA GLY A 135 12.70 -4.50 -16.96
C GLY A 135 14.10 -4.99 -17.34
N ALA A 136 14.61 -4.60 -18.51
CA ALA A 136 15.88 -4.98 -19.09
C ALA A 136 17.03 -4.92 -18.05
N GLY A 137 17.28 -5.99 -17.30
CA GLY A 137 18.34 -6.12 -16.30
C GLY A 137 18.28 -5.16 -15.11
N LYS A 138 17.39 -4.18 -15.08
CA LYS A 138 17.16 -3.31 -13.92
C LYS A 138 16.03 -3.90 -13.07
N LYS A 139 16.24 -3.92 -11.76
CA LYS A 139 15.24 -4.38 -10.78
C LYS A 139 13.90 -3.72 -11.11
N GLY A 140 12.94 -4.50 -11.59
CA GLY A 140 11.58 -4.04 -11.77
C GLY A 140 10.96 -3.59 -10.44
N PRO A 141 9.82 -2.87 -10.47
CA PRO A 141 9.14 -2.51 -9.24
C PRO A 141 8.93 -3.75 -8.40
N LYS A 142 9.31 -3.67 -7.12
CA LYS A 142 8.94 -4.71 -6.15
C LYS A 142 7.42 -4.73 -6.07
N ALA A 143 6.83 -5.88 -6.30
CA ALA A 143 5.42 -6.09 -6.00
C ALA A 143 5.21 -5.98 -4.50
#